data_b77a7431fa5b982e388f68c9020b7a4e
#
_entry.id   b77a7431fa5b982e388f68c9020b7a4e
#
_cell.length_a   1.000
_cell.length_b   1.000
_cell.length_c   1.000
_cell.angle_alpha   90.00
_cell.angle_beta   90.00
_cell.angle_gamma   90.00
#
_symmetry.space_group_name_H-M   'P 1'
#
loop_
_entity.id
_entity.type
_entity.pdbx_description
1 polymer ?
#
loop_
_entity_poly.entity_id
_entity_poly.type
_entity_poly.pdbx_seq_one_letter_code
_entity_poly.pdbx_strand_id
1 'polypeptide(L)' 'MKTRIRDLREDSDLTQQRVSEYLMCDQSLYSKYESDERALPLEIAVKLADFYKVTLDYLVGRTDHKQGS' A
#
# COMPACT_ATOMS: atom_id res chain seq x y z
N MET A 1 9.30 7.19 -5.14
CA MET A 1 9.38 5.72 -5.23
C MET A 1 8.00 5.16 -5.57
N LYS A 2 7.94 4.28 -6.54
CA LYS A 2 6.67 3.71 -6.96
C LYS A 2 6.38 2.45 -6.15
N THR A 3 5.32 2.49 -5.36
CA THR A 3 4.93 1.35 -4.54
C THR A 3 3.95 0.46 -5.29
N ARG A 4 3.67 -0.73 -4.76
CA ARG A 4 2.70 -1.66 -5.33
C ARG A 4 1.34 -1.60 -4.63
N ILE A 5 1.08 -0.53 -3.86
CA ILE A 5 -0.15 -0.46 -3.06
C ILE A 5 -1.41 -0.46 -3.93
N ARG A 6 -1.36 0.19 -5.07
CA ARG A 6 -2.49 0.19 -5.99
C ARG A 6 -2.74 -1.21 -6.56
N ASP A 7 -1.68 -1.88 -7.01
CA ASP A 7 -1.82 -3.22 -7.58
C ASP A 7 -2.36 -4.21 -6.55
N LEU A 8 -1.86 -4.13 -5.32
CA LEU A 8 -2.34 -5.00 -4.25
C LEU A 8 -3.81 -4.73 -3.94
N ARG A 9 -4.20 -3.45 -3.94
CA ARG A 9 -5.58 -3.07 -3.70
C ARG A 9 -6.50 -3.62 -4.78
N GLU A 10 -6.12 -3.45 -6.04
CA GLU A 10 -6.92 -3.91 -7.17
C GLU A 10 -7.01 -5.42 -7.20
N ASP A 11 -5.91 -6.11 -6.92
CA ASP A 11 -5.90 -7.57 -6.84
C ASP A 11 -6.82 -8.11 -5.76
N SER A 12 -7.05 -7.32 -4.71
CA SER A 12 -7.91 -7.70 -3.59
C SER A 12 -9.36 -7.22 -3.78
N ASP A 13 -9.66 -6.62 -4.91
CA ASP A 13 -11.00 -6.07 -5.22
C ASP A 13 -11.46 -5.03 -4.20
N LEU A 14 -10.52 -4.22 -3.72
CA LEU A 14 -10.82 -3.18 -2.74
C LEU A 14 -10.87 -1.81 -3.39
N THR A 15 -11.72 -0.92 -2.84
CA THR A 15 -11.74 0.47 -3.27
C THR A 15 -10.73 1.29 -2.46
N GLN A 16 -10.38 2.46 -2.97
CA GLN A 16 -9.54 3.39 -2.22
C GLN A 16 -10.19 3.77 -0.89
N GLN A 17 -11.51 3.95 -0.90
CA GLN A 17 -12.24 4.29 0.31
C GLN A 17 -12.08 3.23 1.37
N ARG A 18 -12.22 1.96 1.00
CA ARG A 18 -12.08 0.86 1.96
C ARG A 18 -10.70 0.82 2.60
N VAL A 19 -9.66 0.98 1.79
CA VAL A 19 -8.30 0.94 2.30
C VAL A 19 -8.03 2.17 3.18
N SER A 20 -8.52 3.34 2.78
CA SER A 20 -8.35 4.54 3.60
C SER A 20 -9.05 4.40 4.95
N GLU A 21 -10.22 3.76 4.98
CA GLU A 21 -10.91 3.47 6.24
C GLU A 21 -10.07 2.57 7.14
N TYR A 22 -9.48 1.53 6.56
CA TYR A 22 -8.58 0.65 7.32
C TYR A 22 -7.40 1.43 7.91
N LEU A 23 -6.84 2.34 7.14
CA LEU A 23 -5.70 3.15 7.55
C LEU A 23 -6.09 4.32 8.44
N MET A 24 -7.39 4.59 8.58
CA MET A 24 -7.91 5.72 9.36
C MET A 24 -7.40 7.06 8.82
N CYS A 25 -7.38 7.20 7.50
CA CYS A 25 -6.97 8.44 6.85
C CYS A 25 -7.99 8.82 5.79
N ASP A 26 -7.88 10.04 5.27
CA ASP A 26 -8.77 10.51 4.21
C ASP A 26 -8.49 9.77 2.90
N GLN A 27 -9.55 9.51 2.14
CA GLN A 27 -9.41 8.88 0.83
C GLN A 27 -8.55 9.73 -0.10
N SER A 28 -8.69 11.05 -0.06
CA SER A 28 -7.88 11.91 -0.93
C SER A 28 -6.41 11.84 -0.60
N LEU A 29 -6.07 11.71 0.69
CA LEU A 29 -4.67 11.52 1.11
C LEU A 29 -4.16 10.16 0.63
N TYR A 30 -4.95 9.11 0.83
CA TYR A 30 -4.56 7.78 0.39
C TYR A 30 -4.35 7.75 -1.14
N SER A 31 -5.24 8.43 -1.88
CA SER A 31 -5.10 8.52 -3.33
C SER A 31 -3.76 9.13 -3.73
N LYS A 32 -3.28 10.11 -2.98
CA LYS A 32 -1.98 10.73 -3.24
C LYS A 32 -0.83 9.76 -2.99
N TYR A 33 -0.98 8.84 -2.04
CA TYR A 33 0.02 7.78 -1.84
C TYR A 33 0.07 6.86 -3.05
N GLU A 34 -1.08 6.50 -3.63
CA GLU A 34 -1.11 5.64 -4.81
C GLU A 34 -0.52 6.31 -6.05
N SER A 35 -0.76 7.60 -6.20
CA SER A 35 -0.28 8.36 -7.37
C SER A 35 1.15 8.86 -7.21
N ASP A 36 1.78 8.58 -6.08
CA ASP A 36 3.15 9.02 -5.76
C ASP A 36 3.28 10.53 -5.61
N GLU A 37 2.16 11.24 -5.39
CA GLU A 37 2.18 12.67 -5.09
C GLU A 37 2.65 12.95 -3.67
N ARG A 38 2.50 11.97 -2.79
CA ARG A 38 2.95 12.02 -1.40
C ARG A 38 3.77 10.79 -1.10
N ALA A 39 4.86 10.97 -0.39
CA ALA A 39 5.66 9.83 0.06
C ALA A 39 4.84 8.98 1.04
N LEU A 40 4.89 7.67 0.87
CA LEU A 40 4.19 6.74 1.75
C LEU A 40 4.95 6.64 3.09
N PRO A 41 4.33 7.04 4.22
CA PRO A 41 5.00 6.91 5.51
C PRO A 41 5.30 5.46 5.84
N LEU A 42 6.39 5.22 6.54
CA LEU A 42 6.78 3.86 6.91
C LEU A 42 5.68 3.17 7.71
N GLU A 43 5.05 3.88 8.64
CA GLU A 43 3.97 3.31 9.46
C GLU A 43 2.83 2.79 8.59
N ILE A 44 2.46 3.56 7.58
CA ILE A 44 1.38 3.18 6.66
C ILE A 44 1.83 2.00 5.79
N ALA A 45 3.09 2.02 5.34
CA ALA A 45 3.63 0.93 4.53
C ALA A 45 3.62 -0.38 5.32
N VAL A 46 4.00 -0.36 6.59
CA VAL A 46 3.98 -1.55 7.44
C VAL A 46 2.56 -2.07 7.62
N LYS A 47 1.60 -1.18 7.88
CA LYS A 47 0.20 -1.59 8.02
C LYS A 47 -0.33 -2.24 6.76
N LEU A 48 0.00 -1.69 5.61
CA LEU A 48 -0.46 -2.26 4.33
C LEU A 48 0.22 -3.59 4.04
N ALA A 49 1.51 -3.72 4.35
CA ALA A 49 2.22 -4.98 4.18
C ALA A 49 1.57 -6.08 5.03
N ASP A 50 1.22 -5.78 6.28
CA ASP A 50 0.52 -6.71 7.13
C ASP A 50 -0.87 -7.03 6.61
N PHE A 51 -1.58 -6.01 6.14
CA PHE A 51 -2.94 -6.17 5.63
C PHE A 51 -2.97 -7.10 4.41
N TYR A 52 -2.04 -6.92 3.49
CA TYR A 52 -1.96 -7.73 2.28
C TYR A 52 -1.12 -9.00 2.46
N LYS A 53 -0.51 -9.18 3.63
CA LYS A 53 0.34 -10.33 3.95
C LYS A 53 1.49 -10.49 2.98
N VAL A 54 2.15 -9.37 2.70
CA VAL A 54 3.34 -9.33 1.86
C VAL A 54 4.46 -8.68 2.66
N THR A 55 5.70 -8.80 2.16
CA THR A 55 6.82 -8.13 2.81
C THR A 55 6.79 -6.64 2.51
N LEU A 56 7.39 -5.86 3.40
CA LEU A 56 7.54 -4.43 3.17
C LEU A 56 8.36 -4.16 1.90
N ASP A 57 9.41 -4.94 1.67
CA ASP A 57 10.24 -4.80 0.48
C ASP A 57 9.43 -4.98 -0.81
N TYR A 58 8.53 -5.97 -0.84
CA TYR A 58 7.68 -6.18 -1.99
C TYR A 58 6.74 -4.99 -2.19
N LEU A 59 6.12 -4.55 -1.10
CA LEU A 59 5.14 -3.46 -1.15
C LEU A 59 5.75 -2.17 -1.68
N VAL A 60 6.97 -1.86 -1.28
CA VAL A 60 7.64 -0.63 -1.73
C VAL A 60 8.43 -0.82 -3.04
N GLY A 61 8.32 -1.99 -3.66
CA GLY A 61 8.90 -2.22 -4.98
C GLY A 61 10.38 -2.58 -4.98
N ARG A 62 10.94 -2.97 -3.84
CA ARG A 62 12.37 -3.31 -3.76
C ARG A 62 12.67 -4.75 -4.19
N THR A 63 11.67 -5.60 -4.22
CA THR A 63 11.81 -7.00 -4.60
C THR A 63 10.57 -7.47 -5.33
N ASP A 64 10.68 -8.51 -6.13
CA ASP A 64 9.54 -9.16 -6.78
C ASP A 64 8.98 -10.32 -5.96
N HIS A 65 9.60 -10.64 -4.83
CA HIS A 65 9.13 -11.73 -3.96
C HIS A 65 8.11 -11.18 -2.96
N LYS A 66 6.88 -11.68 -3.02
CA LYS A 66 5.80 -11.26 -2.11
C LYS A 66 6.10 -11.60 -0.67
N GLN A 67 6.82 -12.69 -0.44
CA GLN A 67 7.16 -13.16 0.89
C GLN A 67 8.68 -13.21 1.02
N GLY A 68 9.17 -13.09 2.23
CA GLY A 68 10.58 -13.19 2.48
C GLY A 68 11.09 -14.57 2.03
N SER A 69 12.24 -14.60 1.43
CA SER A 69 12.85 -15.85 0.95
C SER A 69 13.37 -16.67 2.13
#